data_eeac3b9a836a4a6d69ec0a7ccd23610a
#
_entry.id   eeac3b9a836a4a6d69ec0a7ccd23610a
#
_cell.length_a   1.000
_cell.length_b   1.000
_cell.length_c   1.000
_cell.angle_alpha   90.00
_cell.angle_beta   90.00
_cell.angle_gamma   90.00
#
_symmetry.space_group_name_H-M   'P 1'
#
loop_
_entity.id
_entity.type
_entity.pdbx_description
1 polymer ?
#
loop_
_entity_poly.entity_id
_entity_poly.type
_entity_poly.pdbx_seq_one_letter_code
_entity_poly.pdbx_strand_id
1 'polypeptide(L)'
;MRSISDVVAEILLILVVLGVGAGFLAYYLYYLSYYNSYSVNAFSQLAYLVPVMSSRRGNYLVVAFYTGPYGISLYQVLVNSTPANCTVKLDNRSYTTPVTLPAYQMAEVYCPYNASSGAPAEVTLVTNSGEYGVMAGGP
;
A
#
# COMPACT_ATOMS: atom_id res chain seq x y z
N MET A 1 -15.13 -48.64 45.93
CA MET A 1 -13.68 -48.39 45.90
C MET A 1 -13.19 -48.49 44.45
N ARG A 2 -12.57 -47.44 43.92
CA ARG A 2 -12.03 -47.43 42.56
C ARG A 2 -10.79 -48.32 42.50
N SER A 3 -10.66 -49.09 41.45
CA SER A 3 -9.45 -49.87 41.20
C SER A 3 -8.34 -48.95 40.68
N ILE A 4 -7.11 -49.41 40.76
CA ILE A 4 -5.94 -48.69 40.25
C ILE A 4 -6.09 -48.46 38.75
N SER A 5 -6.66 -49.40 38.00
CA SER A 5 -6.88 -49.28 36.57
C SER A 5 -7.87 -48.18 36.23
N ASP A 6 -8.89 -47.90 37.04
CA ASP A 6 -9.82 -46.83 36.84
C ASP A 6 -9.15 -45.47 37.04
N VAL A 7 -8.31 -45.35 38.06
CA VAL A 7 -7.55 -44.13 38.32
C VAL A 7 -6.56 -43.86 37.20
N VAL A 8 -5.86 -44.87 36.73
CA VAL A 8 -4.92 -44.75 35.61
C VAL A 8 -5.66 -44.34 34.34
N ALA A 9 -6.84 -44.90 34.07
CA ALA A 9 -7.65 -44.54 32.90
C ALA A 9 -8.08 -43.07 32.95
N GLU A 10 -8.49 -42.58 34.12
CA GLU A 10 -8.84 -41.17 34.28
C GLU A 10 -7.66 -40.24 34.04
N ILE A 11 -6.51 -40.56 34.57
CA ILE A 11 -5.27 -39.78 34.38
C ILE A 11 -4.88 -39.76 32.91
N LEU A 12 -4.93 -40.90 32.22
CA LEU A 12 -4.62 -40.98 30.80
C LEU A 12 -5.61 -40.15 29.96
N LEU A 13 -6.88 -40.20 30.32
CA LEU A 13 -7.89 -39.40 29.62
C LEU A 13 -7.61 -37.89 29.75
N ILE A 14 -7.29 -37.43 30.95
CA ILE A 14 -6.96 -36.03 31.19
C ILE A 14 -5.72 -35.63 30.40
N LEU A 15 -4.69 -36.46 30.37
CA LEU A 15 -3.46 -36.19 29.61
C LEU A 15 -3.75 -36.08 28.10
N VAL A 16 -4.59 -36.98 27.58
CA VAL A 16 -4.96 -36.94 26.16
C VAL A 16 -5.74 -35.67 25.86
N VAL A 17 -6.71 -35.31 26.68
CA VAL A 17 -7.52 -34.10 26.48
C VAL A 17 -6.65 -32.86 26.54
N LEU A 18 -5.74 -32.77 27.52
CA LEU A 18 -4.82 -31.64 27.63
C LEU A 18 -3.87 -31.56 26.45
N GLY A 19 -3.34 -32.70 26.00
CA GLY A 19 -2.43 -32.75 24.86
C GLY A 19 -3.12 -32.30 23.55
N VAL A 20 -4.31 -32.83 23.29
CA VAL A 20 -5.07 -32.47 22.12
C VAL A 20 -5.49 -31.00 22.17
N GLY A 21 -5.95 -30.51 23.32
CA GLY A 21 -6.34 -29.14 23.51
C GLY A 21 -5.18 -28.16 23.31
N ALA A 22 -4.02 -28.49 23.88
CA ALA A 22 -2.82 -27.66 23.70
C ALA A 22 -2.35 -27.66 22.25
N GLY A 23 -2.38 -28.79 21.57
CA GLY A 23 -2.05 -28.85 20.14
C GLY A 23 -3.00 -28.04 19.27
N PHE A 24 -4.29 -28.14 19.58
CA PHE A 24 -5.30 -27.36 18.85
C PHE A 24 -5.11 -25.86 19.04
N LEU A 25 -4.83 -25.43 20.27
CA LEU A 25 -4.58 -24.04 20.59
C LEU A 25 -3.33 -23.53 19.87
N ALA A 26 -2.25 -24.28 19.88
CA ALA A 26 -1.02 -23.91 19.17
C ALA A 26 -1.25 -23.77 17.67
N TYR A 27 -1.99 -24.69 17.07
CA TYR A 27 -2.36 -24.62 15.65
C TYR A 27 -3.20 -23.39 15.34
N TYR A 28 -4.17 -23.10 16.20
CA TYR A 28 -5.05 -21.95 16.04
C TYR A 28 -4.27 -20.64 16.10
N LEU A 29 -3.36 -20.50 17.06
CA LEU A 29 -2.52 -19.30 17.18
C LEU A 29 -1.59 -19.16 15.98
N TYR A 30 -1.03 -20.24 15.48
CA TYR A 30 -0.21 -20.21 14.27
C TYR A 30 -1.02 -19.77 13.06
N TYR A 31 -2.23 -20.27 12.90
CA TYR A 31 -3.11 -19.92 11.80
C TYR A 31 -3.50 -18.43 11.86
N LEU A 32 -3.84 -17.92 13.05
CA LEU A 32 -4.15 -16.49 13.22
C LEU A 32 -2.96 -15.60 12.86
N SER A 33 -1.77 -15.98 13.28
CA SER A 33 -0.55 -15.24 12.98
C SER A 33 -0.31 -15.17 11.47
N TYR A 34 -0.46 -16.29 10.78
CA TYR A 34 -0.32 -16.36 9.33
C TYR A 34 -1.38 -15.52 8.64
N TYR A 35 -2.63 -15.61 9.07
CA TYR A 35 -3.74 -14.86 8.48
C TYR A 35 -3.57 -13.35 8.69
N ASN A 36 -3.13 -12.92 9.85
CA ASN A 36 -2.88 -11.51 10.12
C ASN A 36 -1.77 -10.96 9.22
N SER A 37 -0.69 -11.69 9.03
CA SER A 37 0.39 -11.29 8.13
C SER A 37 -0.11 -11.13 6.70
N TYR A 38 -0.92 -12.08 6.24
CA TYR A 38 -1.52 -12.03 4.91
C TYR A 38 -2.45 -10.81 4.77
N SER A 39 -3.29 -10.55 5.78
CA SER A 39 -4.21 -9.42 5.74
C SER A 39 -3.49 -8.07 5.67
N VAL A 40 -2.40 -7.91 6.43
CA VAL A 40 -1.61 -6.67 6.38
C VAL A 40 -1.04 -6.46 4.98
N ASN A 41 -0.50 -7.50 4.35
CA ASN A 41 0.01 -7.40 2.99
C ASN A 41 -1.10 -7.09 1.98
N ALA A 42 -2.29 -7.67 2.16
CA ALA A 42 -3.43 -7.40 1.30
C ALA A 42 -3.88 -5.94 1.41
N PHE A 43 -3.90 -5.37 2.61
CA PHE A 43 -4.27 -3.97 2.81
C PHE A 43 -3.28 -3.01 2.14
N SER A 44 -1.99 -3.32 2.17
CA SER A 44 -1.01 -2.46 1.49
C SER A 44 -1.21 -2.50 -0.03
N GLN A 45 -1.70 -3.61 -0.59
CA GLN A 45 -2.02 -3.71 -2.01
C GLN A 45 -3.31 -2.99 -2.40
N LEU A 46 -4.18 -2.69 -1.43
CA LEU A 46 -5.42 -1.96 -1.68
C LEU A 46 -5.21 -0.45 -1.77
N ALA A 47 -4.03 0.05 -1.39
CA ALA A 47 -3.71 1.46 -1.57
C ALA A 47 -3.59 1.76 -3.07
N TYR A 48 -4.23 2.82 -3.53
CA TYR A 48 -4.23 3.19 -4.94
C TYR A 48 -4.35 4.70 -5.11
N LEU A 49 -3.96 5.16 -6.29
CA LEU A 49 -4.15 6.53 -6.71
C LEU A 49 -5.15 6.57 -7.86
N VAL A 50 -6.02 7.57 -7.84
CA VAL A 50 -6.95 7.82 -8.94
C VAL A 50 -6.52 9.12 -9.62
N PRO A 51 -5.94 9.06 -10.84
CA PRO A 51 -5.65 10.28 -11.58
C PRO A 51 -6.96 10.99 -11.94
N VAL A 52 -7.04 12.28 -11.59
CA VAL A 52 -8.25 13.07 -11.82
C VAL A 52 -8.06 13.97 -13.03
N MET A 53 -6.91 14.63 -13.12
CA MET A 53 -6.66 15.59 -14.17
C MET A 53 -5.16 15.66 -14.44
N SER A 54 -4.81 15.82 -15.70
CA SER A 54 -3.44 16.11 -16.10
C SER A 54 -3.45 17.28 -17.09
N SER A 55 -2.52 18.20 -16.92
CA SER A 55 -2.44 19.36 -17.78
C SER A 55 -1.01 19.89 -17.82
N ARG A 56 -0.78 20.80 -18.74
CA ARG A 56 0.49 21.50 -18.84
C ARG A 56 0.26 22.96 -18.49
N ARG A 57 1.01 23.49 -17.54
CA ARG A 57 0.94 24.89 -17.14
C ARG A 57 2.32 25.50 -17.28
N GLY A 58 2.51 26.30 -18.35
CA GLY A 58 3.82 26.89 -18.62
C GLY A 58 4.88 25.81 -18.83
N ASN A 59 5.92 25.83 -18.02
CA ASN A 59 7.02 24.87 -18.09
C ASN A 59 6.84 23.69 -17.12
N TYR A 60 5.63 23.47 -16.62
CA TYR A 60 5.35 22.41 -15.67
C TYR A 60 4.27 21.47 -16.20
N LEU A 61 4.46 20.19 -15.98
CA LEU A 61 3.40 19.20 -16.11
C LEU A 61 2.73 19.06 -14.76
N VAL A 62 1.40 19.17 -14.73
CA VAL A 62 0.62 19.10 -13.50
C VAL A 62 -0.28 17.89 -13.58
N VAL A 63 -0.16 17.00 -12.61
CA VAL A 63 -1.03 15.82 -12.48
C VAL A 63 -1.72 15.92 -11.14
N ALA A 64 -3.05 16.02 -11.17
CA ALA A 64 -3.86 15.98 -9.96
C ALA A 64 -4.38 14.57 -9.78
N PHE A 65 -4.25 14.04 -8.58
CA PHE A 65 -4.72 12.70 -8.25
C PHE A 65 -5.35 12.67 -6.87
N TYR A 66 -6.17 11.67 -6.66
CA TYR A 66 -6.87 11.45 -5.40
C TYR A 66 -6.37 10.14 -4.79
N THR A 67 -6.00 10.19 -3.52
CA THR A 67 -5.60 8.97 -2.80
C THR A 67 -6.83 8.16 -2.43
N GLY A 68 -6.70 6.84 -2.45
CA GLY A 68 -7.78 5.94 -2.10
C GLY A 68 -8.01 5.85 -0.60
N PRO A 69 -8.69 4.80 -0.15
CA PRO A 69 -9.07 4.65 1.26
C PRO A 69 -7.89 4.38 2.19
N TYR A 70 -6.70 4.13 1.65
CA TYR A 70 -5.50 3.87 2.43
C TYR A 70 -4.41 4.85 2.04
N GLY A 71 -3.57 5.22 3.01
CA GLY A 71 -2.42 6.06 2.74
C GLY A 71 -1.46 5.36 1.77
N ILE A 72 -0.79 6.15 0.93
CA ILE A 72 0.11 5.64 -0.09
C ILE A 72 1.42 6.42 -0.03
N SER A 73 2.53 5.72 -0.26
CA SER A 73 3.86 6.35 -0.32
C SER A 73 4.26 6.55 -1.77
N LEU A 74 4.56 7.78 -2.13
CA LEU A 74 5.07 8.13 -3.45
C LEU A 74 6.59 8.19 -3.37
N TYR A 75 7.25 7.26 -4.04
CA TYR A 75 8.71 7.15 -3.98
C TYR A 75 9.40 8.04 -4.99
N GLN A 76 8.83 8.12 -6.18
CA GLN A 76 9.52 8.77 -7.29
C GLN A 76 8.51 9.10 -8.39
N VAL A 77 8.83 10.11 -9.19
CA VAL A 77 8.03 10.48 -10.35
C VAL A 77 8.95 10.44 -11.57
N LEU A 78 8.50 9.73 -12.60
CA LEU A 78 9.22 9.62 -13.86
C LEU A 78 8.48 10.41 -14.95
N VAL A 79 9.22 11.17 -15.73
CA VAL A 79 8.68 11.84 -16.92
C VAL A 79 9.36 11.19 -18.13
N ASN A 80 8.56 10.57 -18.99
CA ASN A 80 9.04 9.80 -20.13
C ASN A 80 10.09 8.77 -19.74
N SER A 81 9.83 8.04 -18.64
CA SER A 81 10.69 7.01 -18.07
C SER A 81 12.02 7.53 -17.51
N THR A 82 12.15 8.83 -17.33
CA THR A 82 13.35 9.45 -16.75
C THR A 82 12.98 10.06 -15.39
N PRO A 83 13.76 9.78 -14.31
CA PRO A 83 13.48 10.39 -13.02
C PRO A 83 13.48 11.92 -13.10
N ALA A 84 12.48 12.55 -12.50
CA ALA A 84 12.32 14.00 -12.51
C ALA A 84 12.18 14.53 -11.08
N ASN A 85 12.70 15.74 -10.86
CA ASN A 85 12.57 16.42 -9.57
C ASN A 85 11.22 17.12 -9.52
N CYS A 86 10.21 16.39 -9.11
CA CYS A 86 8.85 16.90 -9.04
C CYS A 86 8.51 17.34 -7.63
N THR A 87 7.61 18.30 -7.54
CA THR A 87 7.10 18.80 -6.27
C THR A 87 5.66 18.33 -6.09
N VAL A 88 5.36 17.80 -4.93
CA VAL A 88 4.01 17.35 -4.57
C VAL A 88 3.37 18.40 -3.68
N LYS A 89 2.19 18.90 -4.08
CA LYS A 89 1.43 19.85 -3.28
C LYS A 89 0.25 19.15 -2.62
N LEU A 90 0.17 19.30 -1.31
CA LEU A 90 -0.89 18.74 -0.48
C LEU A 90 -1.27 19.80 0.57
N ASP A 91 -2.56 20.19 0.62
CA ASP A 91 -3.08 21.17 1.56
C ASP A 91 -2.26 22.47 1.61
N ASN A 92 -1.93 23.03 0.43
CA ASN A 92 -1.13 24.24 0.27
C ASN A 92 0.32 24.13 0.77
N ARG A 93 0.79 22.92 1.00
CA ARG A 93 2.19 22.65 1.36
C ARG A 93 2.86 21.89 0.24
N SER A 94 4.14 22.19 0.03
CA SER A 94 4.94 21.55 -1.02
C SER A 94 5.89 20.54 -0.37
N TYR A 95 5.97 19.35 -0.97
CA TYR A 95 6.84 18.28 -0.54
C TYR A 95 7.65 17.78 -1.72
N THR A 96 8.82 17.23 -1.43
CA THR A 96 9.62 16.53 -2.43
C THR A 96 9.49 15.02 -2.21
N THR A 97 9.66 14.24 -3.27
CA THR A 97 9.65 12.78 -3.16
C THR A 97 10.93 12.27 -2.49
N PRO A 98 10.89 11.23 -1.65
CA PRO A 98 9.71 10.43 -1.31
C PRO A 98 8.79 11.11 -0.29
N VAL A 99 7.51 10.88 -0.42
CA VAL A 99 6.50 11.46 0.47
C VAL A 99 5.39 10.44 0.72
N THR A 100 4.88 10.41 1.96
CA THR A 100 3.73 9.58 2.32
C THR A 100 2.47 10.42 2.30
N LEU A 101 1.49 10.00 1.52
CA LEU A 101 0.24 10.70 1.34
C LEU A 101 -0.84 10.04 2.20
N PRO A 102 -1.61 10.83 2.97
CA PRO A 102 -2.71 10.28 3.75
C PRO A 102 -3.86 9.81 2.86
N ALA A 103 -4.78 9.03 3.45
CA ALA A 103 -5.97 8.55 2.74
C ALA A 103 -6.93 9.69 2.44
N TYR A 104 -7.72 9.52 1.38
CA TYR A 104 -8.81 10.44 0.98
C TYR A 104 -8.36 11.89 0.79
N GLN A 105 -7.17 12.08 0.22
CA GLN A 105 -6.64 13.42 -0.04
C GLN A 105 -6.44 13.65 -1.53
N MET A 106 -6.66 14.89 -1.96
CA MET A 106 -6.32 15.31 -3.30
C MET A 106 -4.93 15.93 -3.28
N ALA A 107 -4.05 15.47 -4.15
CA ALA A 107 -2.70 15.98 -4.27
C ALA A 107 -2.39 16.34 -5.71
N GLU A 108 -1.48 17.28 -5.90
CA GLU A 108 -1.02 17.69 -7.23
C GLU A 108 0.48 17.50 -7.31
N VAL A 109 0.94 16.97 -8.45
CA VAL A 109 2.36 16.80 -8.73
C VAL A 109 2.74 17.79 -9.81
N TYR A 110 3.74 18.62 -9.55
CA TYR A 110 4.28 19.60 -10.48
C TYR A 110 5.65 19.14 -10.91
N CYS A 111 5.79 18.78 -12.17
CA CYS A 111 7.05 18.33 -12.74
C CYS A 111 7.57 19.34 -13.74
N PRO A 112 8.81 19.86 -13.58
CA PRO A 112 9.38 20.73 -14.60
C PRO A 112 9.60 19.97 -15.90
N TYR A 113 9.10 20.52 -17.00
CA TYR A 113 9.19 19.89 -18.30
C TYR A 113 9.24 20.97 -19.36
N ASN A 114 10.33 21.02 -20.08
CA ASN A 114 10.55 22.02 -21.12
C ASN A 114 10.60 21.33 -22.47
N ALA A 115 9.41 21.05 -23.04
CA ALA A 115 9.30 20.51 -24.37
C ALA A 115 8.85 21.60 -25.34
N SER A 116 9.65 21.86 -26.35
CA SER A 116 9.32 22.82 -27.38
C SER A 116 8.26 22.33 -28.35
N SER A 117 8.04 21.01 -28.39
CA SER A 117 7.17 20.38 -29.39
C SER A 117 5.69 20.36 -29.00
N GLY A 118 5.34 20.64 -27.74
CA GLY A 118 3.96 20.53 -27.28
C GLY A 118 3.44 19.09 -27.23
N ALA A 119 4.30 18.09 -27.45
CA ALA A 119 3.92 16.69 -27.41
C ALA A 119 3.55 16.27 -25.99
N PRO A 120 2.57 15.37 -25.83
CA PRO A 120 2.25 14.86 -24.50
C PRO A 120 3.41 14.06 -23.92
N ALA A 121 3.56 14.13 -22.61
CA ALA A 121 4.57 13.39 -21.87
C ALA A 121 3.89 12.39 -20.96
N GLU A 122 4.51 11.23 -20.77
CA GLU A 122 4.03 10.25 -19.83
C GLU A 122 4.63 10.52 -18.45
N VAL A 123 3.75 10.74 -17.47
CA VAL A 123 4.15 10.90 -16.08
C VAL A 123 3.84 9.61 -15.35
N THR A 124 4.85 8.98 -14.80
CA THR A 124 4.70 7.73 -14.06
C THR A 124 4.94 7.98 -12.58
N LEU A 125 3.96 7.64 -11.76
CA LEU A 125 4.03 7.77 -10.30
C LEU A 125 4.41 6.40 -9.73
N VAL A 126 5.59 6.31 -9.13
CA VAL A 126 6.10 5.07 -8.52
C VAL A 126 5.73 5.06 -7.05
N THR A 127 4.91 4.12 -6.64
CA THR A 127 4.37 4.04 -5.30
C THR A 127 4.65 2.68 -4.68
N ASN A 128 4.32 2.53 -3.40
CA ASN A 128 4.43 1.26 -2.69
C ASN A 128 3.41 0.22 -3.17
N SER A 129 2.37 0.62 -3.89
CA SER A 129 1.36 -0.30 -4.44
C SER A 129 1.53 -0.56 -5.94
N GLY A 130 2.50 0.07 -6.59
CA GLY A 130 2.75 -0.11 -8.02
C GLY A 130 3.05 1.19 -8.74
N GLU A 131 3.04 1.13 -10.05
CA GLU A 131 3.29 2.28 -10.90
C GLU A 131 2.00 2.73 -11.59
N TYR A 132 1.78 4.03 -11.63
CA TYR A 132 0.61 4.63 -12.27
C TYR A 132 1.09 5.59 -13.36
N GLY A 133 0.73 5.30 -14.59
CA GLY A 133 1.10 6.13 -15.73
C GLY A 133 -0.05 7.02 -16.17
N VAL A 134 0.25 8.30 -16.42
CA VAL A 134 -0.73 9.29 -16.88
C VAL A 134 -0.10 10.10 -17.99
N MET A 135 -0.84 10.29 -19.09
CA MET A 135 -0.40 11.18 -20.16
C MET A 135 -0.75 12.61 -19.78
N ALA A 136 0.23 13.50 -19.79
CA ALA A 136 0.08 14.89 -19.41
C ALA A 136 0.55 15.80 -20.54
N GLY A 137 -0.15 16.90 -20.71
CA GLY A 137 0.17 17.86 -21.75
C GLY A 137 -0.42 17.45 -23.10
N GLY A 138 -0.01 18.15 -24.13
CA GLY A 138 -0.51 17.95 -25.48
C GLY A 138 -1.38 19.12 -25.91
N PRO A 139 -1.72 19.18 -27.20
CA PRO A 139 -2.53 20.27 -27.75
C PRO A 139 -3.95 20.25 -27.26
#